data_4f971f1c01cc709efe4e7a33082e2117
#
_entry.id   4f971f1c01cc709efe4e7a33082e2117
#
_cell.length_a   1.000
_cell.length_b   1.000
_cell.length_c   1.000
_cell.angle_alpha   90.00
_cell.angle_beta   90.00
_cell.angle_gamma   90.00
#
_symmetry.space_group_name_H-M   'P 1'
#
loop_
_entity.id
_entity.type
_entity.pdbx_description
1 polymer ?
#
loop_
_entity_poly.entity_id
_entity_poly.type
_entity_poly.pdbx_seq_one_letter_code
_entity_poly.pdbx_strand_id
1 'polypeptide(L)'
;MEPADPARAAVIIAGMGPVGAMLATLLGSRGVPVVVIEPQDGPWPKPRAAVLETEAIRALAVLPGLPPLEAWATPLARNGVVGADHRPLLMIEQTATAYGHPQAVRIDQPALERGLWAAAAATGWVRILAGRSVRGIEQAGGQVTALLDDGERVTGQWLVGCDGTGSTVRAAAGIDFPGETYPYPWLVVDALVRPGAEAGSSADAGPAAEAGAGADAGPGVGGAVDGGAGIAFVLDPARPAVAMSQRDRWRWEWMLGPGEDPRAMTSDDTVRALISGWVPPDRLEVERAGVFTFHARTAGRWRSGRVLLAGDAAHAMPPFAGLGLGMGIRDAVALAWRLADVVTAGADPLLLDGYERERRPDVERATRLAARIGRLAQTRKPFTSRLVRGMLRAVAALPRIGTTLGAKPLPARRLPRTAAGPLPGAGRVLPNPRVSVGGGPPVRLDEVIGYRWACIGHACDPRSGAGDLPPGAVLLAVDLPDPAPGCLPVTDLDGLLAGRPGSVTVVRPDRFLHGVLAHRGRLARGAAGRLPA
;
A
#
# COMPACT_ATOMS: atom_id res chain seq x y z
N MET A 1 -24.32 24.93 -0.26
CA MET A 1 -24.57 23.77 0.61
C MET A 1 -23.91 24.15 1.94
N GLU A 2 -24.72 24.36 2.97
CA GLU A 2 -24.23 24.74 4.30
C GLU A 2 -23.22 23.69 4.82
N PRO A 3 -22.17 24.11 5.54
CA PRO A 3 -21.28 23.17 6.21
C PRO A 3 -22.13 22.31 7.16
N ALA A 4 -21.98 20.99 7.03
CA ALA A 4 -22.73 20.02 7.82
C ALA A 4 -22.61 20.32 9.31
N ASP A 5 -23.73 20.19 10.03
CA ASP A 5 -23.79 20.26 11.50
C ASP A 5 -22.60 19.48 12.11
N PRO A 6 -21.73 20.13 12.86
CA PRO A 6 -20.54 19.48 13.43
C PRO A 6 -20.83 18.28 14.33
N ALA A 7 -22.08 18.07 14.73
CA ALA A 7 -22.53 16.94 15.55
C ALA A 7 -22.97 15.71 14.72
N ARG A 8 -23.11 15.81 13.39
CA ARG A 8 -23.58 14.71 12.53
C ARG A 8 -22.60 14.38 11.42
N ALA A 9 -21.79 13.35 11.62
CA ALA A 9 -20.97 12.74 10.58
C ALA A 9 -21.80 11.82 9.70
N ALA A 10 -21.53 11.78 8.38
CA ALA A 10 -22.01 10.66 7.59
C ALA A 10 -21.16 9.42 7.85
N VAL A 11 -19.84 9.60 7.97
CA VAL A 11 -18.90 8.51 8.28
C VAL A 11 -17.99 8.93 9.44
N ILE A 12 -17.89 8.05 10.43
CA ILE A 12 -16.91 8.15 11.53
C ILE A 12 -15.75 7.23 11.18
N ILE A 13 -14.51 7.69 11.33
CA ILE A 13 -13.31 6.88 11.20
C ILE A 13 -12.59 6.87 12.55
N ALA A 14 -12.35 5.70 13.10
CA ALA A 14 -11.50 5.53 14.28
C ALA A 14 -10.07 5.21 13.84
N GLY A 15 -9.13 6.10 14.14
CA GLY A 15 -7.73 6.02 13.74
C GLY A 15 -7.40 6.83 12.48
N MET A 16 -6.36 7.70 12.59
CA MET A 16 -5.85 8.57 11.52
C MET A 16 -4.46 8.12 11.03
N GLY A 17 -4.11 6.84 11.22
CA GLY A 17 -2.96 6.24 10.54
C GLY A 17 -3.12 6.26 9.02
N PRO A 18 -2.14 5.79 8.23
CA PRO A 18 -2.16 5.92 6.76
C PRO A 18 -3.45 5.42 6.09
N VAL A 19 -4.07 4.36 6.65
CA VAL A 19 -5.31 3.78 6.10
C VAL A 19 -6.51 4.68 6.37
N GLY A 20 -6.66 5.14 7.62
CA GLY A 20 -7.76 6.03 7.99
C GLY A 20 -7.64 7.39 7.31
N ALA A 21 -6.43 7.94 7.21
CA ALA A 21 -6.18 9.20 6.52
C ALA A 21 -6.45 9.11 5.01
N MET A 22 -6.03 8.00 4.36
CA MET A 22 -6.37 7.73 2.96
C MET A 22 -7.88 7.64 2.75
N LEU A 23 -8.58 6.88 3.61
CA LEU A 23 -10.04 6.75 3.56
C LEU A 23 -10.74 8.10 3.75
N ALA A 24 -10.31 8.88 4.75
CA ALA A 24 -10.86 10.21 5.03
C ALA A 24 -10.68 11.16 3.84
N THR A 25 -9.48 11.18 3.23
CA THR A 25 -9.19 12.00 2.04
C THR A 25 -10.09 11.60 0.87
N LEU A 26 -10.24 10.31 0.59
CA LEU A 26 -11.06 9.82 -0.51
C LEU A 26 -12.55 10.13 -0.32
N LEU A 27 -13.06 9.98 0.89
CA LEU A 27 -14.46 10.32 1.22
C LEU A 27 -14.68 11.83 1.16
N GLY A 28 -13.79 12.62 1.78
CA GLY A 28 -13.87 14.08 1.76
C GLY A 28 -13.79 14.66 0.34
N SER A 29 -12.93 14.12 -0.52
CA SER A 29 -12.84 14.51 -1.93
C SER A 29 -14.12 14.23 -2.74
N ARG A 30 -15.02 13.42 -2.21
CA ARG A 30 -16.35 13.14 -2.77
C ARG A 30 -17.48 13.87 -2.04
N GLY A 31 -17.15 14.83 -1.16
CA GLY A 31 -18.13 15.62 -0.43
C GLY A 31 -18.86 14.86 0.69
N VAL A 32 -18.28 13.76 1.16
CA VAL A 32 -18.84 13.01 2.31
C VAL A 32 -18.36 13.65 3.61
N PRO A 33 -19.28 14.06 4.53
CA PRO A 33 -18.92 14.56 5.84
C PRO A 33 -18.28 13.46 6.70
N VAL A 34 -17.02 13.64 7.11
CA VAL A 34 -16.24 12.67 7.89
C VAL A 34 -15.80 13.27 9.22
N VAL A 35 -15.96 12.51 10.30
CA VAL A 35 -15.28 12.78 11.57
C VAL A 35 -14.25 11.68 11.81
N VAL A 36 -12.99 12.07 11.98
CA VAL A 36 -11.91 11.15 12.34
C VAL A 36 -11.57 11.32 13.81
N ILE A 37 -11.46 10.21 14.55
CA ILE A 37 -11.07 10.17 15.96
C ILE A 37 -9.69 9.54 16.05
N GLU A 38 -8.70 10.26 16.60
CA GLU A 38 -7.30 9.81 16.64
C GLU A 38 -6.71 10.08 18.03
N PRO A 39 -6.15 9.07 18.72
CA PRO A 39 -5.56 9.24 20.04
C PRO A 39 -4.30 10.11 20.09
N GLN A 40 -3.59 10.27 18.97
CA GLN A 40 -2.41 11.14 18.89
C GLN A 40 -2.83 12.58 18.54
N ASP A 41 -2.04 13.56 18.99
CA ASP A 41 -2.25 14.99 18.66
C ASP A 41 -1.85 15.32 17.22
N GLY A 42 -1.18 14.41 16.52
CA GLY A 42 -0.70 14.58 15.15
C GLY A 42 -0.17 13.30 14.53
N PRO A 43 0.36 13.39 13.30
CA PRO A 43 0.96 12.26 12.60
C PRO A 43 2.07 11.59 13.41
N TRP A 44 2.10 10.25 13.40
CA TRP A 44 3.08 9.50 14.18
C TRP A 44 4.51 9.80 13.69
N PRO A 45 5.43 10.23 14.57
CA PRO A 45 6.75 10.73 14.15
C PRO A 45 7.76 9.63 13.82
N LYS A 46 7.48 8.37 14.16
CA LYS A 46 8.44 7.26 14.01
C LYS A 46 8.01 6.29 12.90
N PRO A 47 8.93 5.76 12.08
CA PRO A 47 8.60 4.84 11.02
C PRO A 47 8.11 3.48 11.58
N ARG A 48 7.05 2.93 11.00
CA ARG A 48 6.54 1.58 11.27
C ARG A 48 6.71 0.70 10.03
N ALA A 49 6.09 1.08 8.92
CA ALA A 49 6.28 0.43 7.63
C ALA A 49 7.52 1.00 6.92
N ALA A 50 8.07 0.22 6.02
CA ALA A 50 9.30 0.56 5.31
C ALA A 50 9.15 0.52 3.78
N VAL A 51 8.18 -0.20 3.27
CA VAL A 51 8.04 -0.51 1.84
C VAL A 51 6.60 -0.41 1.40
N LEU A 52 6.39 0.07 0.18
CA LEU A 52 5.11 0.00 -0.54
C LEU A 52 5.32 -0.62 -1.92
N GLU A 53 4.35 -1.42 -2.34
CA GLU A 53 4.29 -2.02 -3.68
C GLU A 53 3.52 -1.13 -4.68
N THR A 54 3.68 -1.43 -5.97
CA THR A 54 3.17 -0.62 -7.10
C THR A 54 1.70 -0.23 -6.99
N GLU A 55 0.80 -1.11 -6.56
CA GLU A 55 -0.63 -0.80 -6.55
C GLU A 55 -0.98 0.23 -5.47
N ALA A 56 -0.31 0.17 -4.31
CA ALA A 56 -0.45 1.19 -3.28
C ALA A 56 0.18 2.51 -3.71
N ILE A 57 1.34 2.47 -4.39
CA ILE A 57 1.99 3.64 -4.98
C ILE A 57 1.05 4.29 -5.99
N ARG A 58 0.49 3.51 -6.92
CA ARG A 58 -0.49 3.96 -7.91
C ARG A 58 -1.69 4.66 -7.26
N ALA A 59 -2.20 4.10 -6.17
CA ALA A 59 -3.30 4.70 -5.44
C ALA A 59 -2.90 6.05 -4.80
N LEU A 60 -1.76 6.12 -4.15
CA LEU A 60 -1.30 7.34 -3.49
C LEU A 60 -0.91 8.43 -4.51
N ALA A 61 -0.34 8.07 -5.66
CA ALA A 61 0.15 9.01 -6.66
C ALA A 61 -0.92 9.95 -7.23
N VAL A 62 -2.19 9.53 -7.21
CA VAL A 62 -3.32 10.34 -7.70
C VAL A 62 -4.27 10.79 -6.58
N LEU A 63 -3.82 10.68 -5.32
CA LEU A 63 -4.61 11.15 -4.19
C LEU A 63 -4.58 12.68 -4.13
N PRO A 64 -5.74 13.36 -4.18
CA PRO A 64 -5.79 14.81 -4.14
C PRO A 64 -5.10 15.37 -2.89
N GLY A 65 -4.26 16.37 -3.07
CA GLY A 65 -3.57 17.07 -1.98
C GLY A 65 -2.36 16.35 -1.38
N LEU A 66 -2.07 15.11 -1.80
CA LEU A 66 -0.85 14.42 -1.36
C LEU A 66 0.37 14.97 -2.14
N PRO A 67 1.50 15.28 -1.48
CA PRO A 67 2.73 15.63 -2.16
C PRO A 67 3.21 14.55 -3.15
N PRO A 68 4.01 14.92 -4.18
CA PRO A 68 4.53 13.97 -5.15
C PRO A 68 5.37 12.87 -4.48
N LEU A 69 5.49 11.72 -5.17
CA LEU A 69 6.12 10.50 -4.63
C LEU A 69 7.51 10.75 -4.03
N GLU A 70 8.30 11.58 -4.68
CA GLU A 70 9.69 11.89 -4.32
C GLU A 70 9.82 12.59 -2.96
N ALA A 71 8.75 13.21 -2.49
CA ALA A 71 8.72 13.90 -1.19
C ALA A 71 8.70 12.94 0.01
N TRP A 72 8.22 11.69 -0.19
CA TRP A 72 8.04 10.73 0.90
C TRP A 72 8.52 9.31 0.55
N ALA A 73 9.04 9.07 -0.66
CA ALA A 73 9.50 7.74 -1.06
C ALA A 73 10.73 7.78 -1.97
N THR A 74 11.45 6.66 -2.02
CA THR A 74 12.57 6.43 -2.93
C THR A 74 12.37 5.08 -3.60
N PRO A 75 12.50 4.96 -4.93
CA PRO A 75 12.42 3.68 -5.63
C PRO A 75 13.37 2.66 -5.01
N LEU A 76 12.88 1.44 -4.80
CA LEU A 76 13.71 0.34 -4.34
C LEU A 76 14.62 -0.10 -5.50
N ALA A 77 15.94 0.12 -5.36
CA ALA A 77 16.89 -0.20 -6.41
C ALA A 77 17.17 -1.70 -6.49
N ARG A 78 17.31 -2.36 -5.33
CA ARG A 78 17.62 -3.79 -5.26
C ARG A 78 17.04 -4.45 -4.02
N ASN A 79 16.76 -5.73 -4.12
CA ASN A 79 16.48 -6.58 -2.98
C ASN A 79 17.17 -7.94 -3.15
N GLY A 80 17.38 -8.65 -2.05
CA GLY A 80 18.00 -9.94 -2.15
C GLY A 80 18.25 -10.65 -0.84
N VAL A 81 19.14 -11.60 -0.90
CA VAL A 81 19.51 -12.46 0.23
C VAL A 81 21.03 -12.47 0.37
N VAL A 82 21.49 -12.30 1.61
CA VAL A 82 22.90 -12.36 1.98
C VAL A 82 23.14 -13.49 2.98
N GLY A 83 24.38 -13.93 3.10
CA GLY A 83 24.81 -14.92 4.11
C GLY A 83 24.98 -14.28 5.50
N ALA A 84 25.35 -15.11 6.50
CA ALA A 84 25.75 -14.65 7.83
C ALA A 84 27.03 -13.78 7.81
N ASP A 85 27.85 -13.94 6.77
CA ASP A 85 29.03 -13.13 6.47
C ASP A 85 28.69 -11.86 5.69
N HIS A 86 27.39 -11.57 5.57
CA HIS A 86 26.81 -10.47 4.83
C HIS A 86 27.14 -10.44 3.31
N ARG A 87 27.77 -11.48 2.78
CA ARG A 87 28.07 -11.58 1.35
C ARG A 87 26.80 -11.92 0.56
N PRO A 88 26.61 -11.33 -0.64
CA PRO A 88 25.46 -11.61 -1.49
C PRO A 88 25.36 -13.11 -1.83
N LEU A 89 24.17 -13.68 -1.64
CA LEU A 89 23.80 -15.01 -2.16
C LEU A 89 22.97 -14.90 -3.42
N LEU A 90 22.06 -13.94 -3.48
CA LEU A 90 21.27 -13.57 -4.65
C LEU A 90 20.82 -12.14 -4.47
N MET A 91 21.10 -11.28 -5.46
CA MET A 91 20.58 -9.91 -5.51
C MET A 91 19.73 -9.75 -6.77
N ILE A 92 18.63 -9.02 -6.63
CA ILE A 92 17.67 -8.73 -7.71
C ILE A 92 17.60 -7.22 -7.87
N GLU A 93 17.96 -6.73 -9.05
CA GLU A 93 17.83 -5.32 -9.39
C GLU A 93 16.40 -5.00 -9.80
N GLN A 94 15.77 -4.06 -9.13
CA GLN A 94 14.37 -3.69 -9.36
C GLN A 94 14.27 -2.63 -10.45
N THR A 95 14.26 -3.07 -11.71
CA THR A 95 14.17 -2.17 -12.88
C THR A 95 12.78 -2.12 -13.51
N ALA A 96 11.93 -3.09 -13.21
CA ALA A 96 10.59 -3.11 -13.77
C ALA A 96 9.69 -2.02 -13.20
N THR A 97 8.85 -1.51 -14.07
CA THR A 97 7.75 -0.62 -13.70
C THR A 97 6.41 -1.28 -14.02
N ALA A 98 5.39 -0.96 -13.27
CA ALA A 98 4.03 -1.35 -13.59
C ALA A 98 3.10 -0.15 -13.38
N TYR A 99 2.13 0.02 -14.27
CA TYR A 99 1.21 1.16 -14.25
C TYR A 99 1.91 2.53 -14.26
N GLY A 100 3.16 2.61 -14.73
CA GLY A 100 3.95 3.84 -14.73
C GLY A 100 4.69 4.16 -13.43
N HIS A 101 4.69 3.25 -12.48
CA HIS A 101 5.34 3.40 -11.17
C HIS A 101 6.38 2.30 -10.92
N PRO A 102 7.38 2.53 -10.03
CA PRO A 102 8.30 1.48 -9.58
C PRO A 102 7.54 0.28 -8.99
N GLN A 103 8.11 -0.92 -9.07
CA GLN A 103 7.51 -2.10 -8.44
C GLN A 103 7.38 -1.99 -6.93
N ALA A 104 8.35 -1.34 -6.30
CA ALA A 104 8.34 -1.05 -4.87
C ALA A 104 9.13 0.24 -4.58
N VAL A 105 8.79 0.88 -3.48
CA VAL A 105 9.52 2.01 -2.93
C VAL A 105 9.81 1.80 -1.46
N ARG A 106 10.91 2.37 -0.99
CA ARG A 106 11.16 2.65 0.42
C ARG A 106 10.43 3.94 0.77
N ILE A 107 9.76 3.97 1.90
CA ILE A 107 8.97 5.13 2.34
C ILE A 107 9.56 5.80 3.57
N ASP A 108 9.48 7.12 3.60
CA ASP A 108 9.48 7.92 4.82
C ASP A 108 8.03 8.00 5.32
N GLN A 109 7.64 7.04 6.17
CA GLN A 109 6.25 6.96 6.63
C GLN A 109 5.80 8.21 7.39
N PRO A 110 6.61 8.85 8.26
CA PRO A 110 6.24 10.12 8.87
C PRO A 110 5.94 11.22 7.86
N ALA A 111 6.71 11.33 6.77
CA ALA A 111 6.44 12.29 5.71
C ALA A 111 5.14 11.97 4.96
N LEU A 112 4.91 10.69 4.64
CA LEU A 112 3.66 10.23 4.03
C LEU A 112 2.45 10.54 4.94
N GLU A 113 2.54 10.24 6.23
CA GLU A 113 1.45 10.49 7.18
C GLU A 113 1.14 11.99 7.30
N ARG A 114 2.16 12.85 7.39
CA ARG A 114 1.94 14.31 7.37
C ARG A 114 1.21 14.76 6.10
N GLY A 115 1.63 14.25 4.94
CA GLY A 115 0.98 14.53 3.66
C GLY A 115 -0.48 14.08 3.63
N LEU A 116 -0.77 12.87 4.12
CA LEU A 116 -2.13 12.32 4.17
C LEU A 116 -3.05 13.11 5.12
N TRP A 117 -2.55 13.52 6.29
CA TRP A 117 -3.31 14.37 7.22
C TRP A 117 -3.64 15.72 6.60
N ALA A 118 -2.66 16.36 5.96
CA ALA A 118 -2.85 17.63 5.26
C ALA A 118 -3.85 17.48 4.11
N ALA A 119 -3.74 16.43 3.31
CA ALA A 119 -4.65 16.14 2.22
C ALA A 119 -6.10 15.93 2.71
N ALA A 120 -6.30 15.20 3.81
CA ALA A 120 -7.61 15.00 4.39
C ALA A 120 -8.23 16.32 4.87
N ALA A 121 -7.47 17.12 5.61
CA ALA A 121 -7.92 18.43 6.11
C ALA A 121 -8.25 19.40 4.95
N ALA A 122 -7.46 19.39 3.88
CA ALA A 122 -7.65 20.25 2.71
C ALA A 122 -8.94 19.97 1.93
N THR A 123 -9.59 18.82 2.13
CA THR A 123 -10.88 18.53 1.48
C THR A 123 -12.01 19.45 1.95
N GLY A 124 -11.92 20.02 3.15
CA GLY A 124 -12.99 20.81 3.78
C GLY A 124 -14.17 19.97 4.31
N TRP A 125 -14.15 18.63 4.12
CA TRP A 125 -15.21 17.71 4.55
C TRP A 125 -14.79 16.78 5.69
N VAL A 126 -13.55 16.89 6.15
CA VAL A 126 -12.97 16.03 7.19
C VAL A 126 -12.70 16.86 8.44
N ARG A 127 -13.36 16.50 9.55
CA ARG A 127 -13.06 17.01 10.89
C ARG A 127 -12.22 15.99 11.65
N ILE A 128 -11.06 16.40 12.15
CA ILE A 128 -10.16 15.54 12.92
C ILE A 128 -10.27 15.88 14.40
N LEU A 129 -10.61 14.89 15.22
CA LEU A 129 -10.61 14.94 16.68
C LEU A 129 -9.33 14.27 17.17
N ALA A 130 -8.24 15.04 17.18
CA ALA A 130 -6.94 14.59 17.68
C ALA A 130 -6.91 14.57 19.22
N GLY A 131 -6.07 13.71 19.81
CA GLY A 131 -5.99 13.53 21.26
C GLY A 131 -7.19 12.80 21.87
N ARG A 132 -8.02 12.11 21.07
CA ARG A 132 -9.25 11.44 21.50
C ARG A 132 -9.27 9.98 21.10
N SER A 133 -9.73 9.12 22.00
CA SER A 133 -9.80 7.67 21.77
C SER A 133 -11.24 7.16 21.80
N VAL A 134 -11.56 6.23 20.87
CA VAL A 134 -12.81 5.47 20.96
C VAL A 134 -12.70 4.44 22.09
N ARG A 135 -13.66 4.44 23.00
CA ARG A 135 -13.78 3.47 24.12
C ARG A 135 -14.87 2.44 23.91
N GLY A 136 -15.85 2.75 23.09
CA GLY A 136 -16.96 1.87 22.81
C GLY A 136 -17.78 2.36 21.63
N ILE A 137 -18.74 1.55 21.22
CA ILE A 137 -19.67 1.88 20.16
C ILE A 137 -21.08 1.43 20.53
N GLU A 138 -22.08 2.16 20.04
CA GLU A 138 -23.48 1.79 20.12
C GLU A 138 -24.10 1.85 18.73
N GLN A 139 -24.97 0.91 18.41
CA GLN A 139 -25.73 0.89 17.16
C GLN A 139 -27.23 0.89 17.48
N ALA A 140 -27.94 1.92 17.05
CA ALA A 140 -29.39 2.04 17.23
C ALA A 140 -30.01 2.94 16.14
N GLY A 141 -31.27 2.70 15.81
CA GLY A 141 -32.03 3.57 14.91
C GLY A 141 -31.42 3.80 13.53
N GLY A 142 -30.68 2.84 13.01
CA GLY A 142 -29.99 2.98 11.72
C GLY A 142 -28.73 3.88 11.76
N GLN A 143 -28.23 4.19 12.95
CA GLN A 143 -27.03 4.99 13.19
C GLN A 143 -26.02 4.21 14.05
N VAL A 144 -24.77 4.71 14.09
CA VAL A 144 -23.73 4.25 15.00
C VAL A 144 -23.16 5.44 15.76
N THR A 145 -22.91 5.25 17.05
CA THR A 145 -22.33 6.25 17.94
C THR A 145 -21.01 5.73 18.47
N ALA A 146 -19.93 6.49 18.27
CA ALA A 146 -18.65 6.28 18.94
C ALA A 146 -18.68 6.99 20.31
N LEU A 147 -18.29 6.25 21.35
CA LEU A 147 -18.12 6.76 22.72
C LEU A 147 -16.65 7.08 22.94
N LEU A 148 -16.33 8.33 23.28
CA LEU A 148 -14.96 8.78 23.45
C LEU A 148 -14.49 8.66 24.91
N ASP A 149 -13.19 8.76 25.12
CA ASP A 149 -12.54 8.63 26.43
C ASP A 149 -12.84 9.78 27.40
N ASP A 150 -13.25 10.94 26.87
CA ASP A 150 -13.68 12.12 27.65
C ASP A 150 -15.21 12.18 27.90
N GLY A 151 -15.95 11.17 27.45
CA GLY A 151 -17.41 11.11 27.55
C GLY A 151 -18.17 11.77 26.39
N GLU A 152 -17.46 12.40 25.43
CA GLU A 152 -18.11 12.91 24.20
C GLU A 152 -18.66 11.75 23.36
N ARG A 153 -19.72 12.03 22.62
CA ARG A 153 -20.41 11.05 21.75
C ARG A 153 -20.47 11.60 20.33
N VAL A 154 -19.94 10.83 19.40
CA VAL A 154 -19.99 11.16 17.97
C VAL A 154 -20.92 10.19 17.26
N THR A 155 -21.99 10.71 16.65
CA THR A 155 -22.99 9.89 15.94
C THR A 155 -22.86 10.05 14.43
N GLY A 156 -22.97 8.95 13.71
CA GLY A 156 -22.90 8.91 12.24
C GLY A 156 -23.74 7.79 11.62
N GLN A 157 -23.80 7.76 10.29
CA GLN A 157 -24.47 6.68 9.59
C GLN A 157 -23.60 5.41 9.54
N TRP A 158 -22.28 5.57 9.45
CA TRP A 158 -21.30 4.50 9.34
C TRP A 158 -20.10 4.78 10.24
N LEU A 159 -19.47 3.73 10.76
CA LEU A 159 -18.21 3.81 11.49
C LEU A 159 -17.21 2.83 10.87
N VAL A 160 -16.00 3.31 10.59
CA VAL A 160 -14.91 2.47 10.08
C VAL A 160 -13.78 2.42 11.10
N GLY A 161 -13.47 1.22 11.61
CA GLY A 161 -12.29 0.98 12.46
C GLY A 161 -11.04 0.90 11.59
N CYS A 162 -10.15 1.88 11.74
CA CYS A 162 -8.79 1.94 11.20
C CYS A 162 -7.77 2.05 12.34
N ASP A 163 -8.14 1.59 13.53
CA ASP A 163 -7.50 1.77 14.83
C ASP A 163 -6.45 0.69 15.17
N GLY A 164 -5.94 0.01 14.11
CA GLY A 164 -4.79 -0.88 14.21
C GLY A 164 -5.10 -2.26 14.78
N THR A 165 -4.05 -3.04 15.03
CA THR A 165 -4.16 -4.45 15.48
C THR A 165 -4.90 -4.61 16.80
N GLY A 166 -4.77 -3.65 17.70
CA GLY A 166 -5.46 -3.60 18.99
C GLY A 166 -6.87 -2.99 18.92
N SER A 167 -7.53 -2.98 17.77
CA SER A 167 -8.77 -2.29 17.48
C SER A 167 -9.84 -2.41 18.56
N THR A 168 -10.17 -1.27 19.18
CA THR A 168 -11.31 -1.13 20.09
C THR A 168 -12.62 -1.26 19.35
N VAL A 169 -12.69 -0.72 18.12
CA VAL A 169 -13.89 -0.82 17.29
C VAL A 169 -14.23 -2.27 16.97
N ARG A 170 -13.22 -3.08 16.60
CA ARG A 170 -13.41 -4.53 16.33
C ARG A 170 -13.95 -5.24 17.57
N ALA A 171 -13.32 -5.01 18.73
CA ALA A 171 -13.72 -5.62 19.99
C ALA A 171 -15.14 -5.22 20.39
N ALA A 172 -15.47 -3.93 20.34
CA ALA A 172 -16.79 -3.40 20.68
C ALA A 172 -17.90 -3.85 19.71
N ALA A 173 -17.55 -4.14 18.44
CA ALA A 173 -18.48 -4.72 17.47
C ALA A 173 -18.68 -6.23 17.64
N GLY A 174 -18.04 -6.88 18.62
CA GLY A 174 -18.11 -8.32 18.87
C GLY A 174 -17.55 -9.13 17.71
N ILE A 175 -16.46 -8.65 17.09
CA ILE A 175 -15.78 -9.32 15.98
C ILE A 175 -14.51 -9.98 16.50
N ASP A 176 -14.40 -11.28 16.35
CA ASP A 176 -13.22 -12.07 16.69
C ASP A 176 -12.03 -11.79 15.76
N PHE A 177 -10.82 -12.10 16.23
CA PHE A 177 -9.58 -11.89 15.48
C PHE A 177 -8.72 -13.15 15.46
N PRO A 178 -9.21 -14.24 14.82
CA PRO A 178 -8.50 -15.51 14.77
C PRO A 178 -7.21 -15.42 13.94
N GLY A 179 -6.29 -16.33 14.25
CA GLY A 179 -5.02 -16.47 13.56
C GLY A 179 -3.87 -16.82 14.49
N GLU A 180 -2.65 -16.63 14.01
CA GLU A 180 -1.43 -17.04 14.68
C GLU A 180 -0.64 -15.85 15.21
N THR A 181 0.06 -16.05 16.32
CA THR A 181 1.11 -15.15 16.82
C THR A 181 2.44 -15.85 16.65
N TYR A 182 3.42 -15.18 16.04
CA TYR A 182 4.75 -15.75 15.86
C TYR A 182 5.47 -15.89 17.19
N PRO A 183 6.14 -17.03 17.45
CA PRO A 183 6.70 -17.33 18.75
C PRO A 183 7.95 -16.51 19.10
N TYR A 184 8.65 -16.00 18.07
CA TYR A 184 9.88 -15.26 18.25
C TYR A 184 9.64 -13.77 17.95
N PRO A 185 9.84 -12.89 18.97
CA PRO A 185 9.84 -11.45 18.77
C PRO A 185 11.01 -10.99 17.88
N TRP A 186 10.91 -9.78 17.35
CA TRP A 186 11.94 -9.17 16.54
C TRP A 186 12.34 -7.82 17.11
N LEU A 187 13.66 -7.63 17.30
CA LEU A 187 14.23 -6.31 17.53
C LEU A 187 14.23 -5.54 16.22
N VAL A 188 13.64 -4.36 16.22
CA VAL A 188 13.65 -3.43 15.11
C VAL A 188 14.41 -2.18 15.54
N VAL A 189 15.43 -1.82 14.78
CA VAL A 189 16.25 -0.64 15.01
C VAL A 189 16.20 0.25 13.77
N ASP A 190 15.83 1.50 13.97
CA ASP A 190 15.95 2.56 12.99
C ASP A 190 17.09 3.50 13.40
N ALA A 191 17.94 3.87 12.45
CA ALA A 191 19.07 4.74 12.71
C ALA A 191 19.44 5.62 11.49
N LEU A 192 20.04 6.77 11.78
CA LEU A 192 20.77 7.57 10.81
C LEU A 192 22.21 7.09 10.75
N VAL A 193 22.73 6.95 9.55
CA VAL A 193 24.14 6.62 9.28
C VAL A 193 24.79 7.83 8.63
N ARG A 194 25.62 8.54 9.37
CA ARG A 194 26.33 9.72 8.87
C ARG A 194 27.32 9.31 7.77
N PRO A 195 27.42 10.07 6.67
CA PRO A 195 28.49 9.88 5.70
C PRO A 195 29.85 9.91 6.41
N GLY A 196 30.77 9.02 6.04
CA GLY A 196 32.14 9.13 6.51
C GLY A 196 32.72 10.47 6.05
N ALA A 197 33.54 11.12 6.88
CA ALA A 197 34.42 12.15 6.36
C ALA A 197 35.28 11.47 5.28
N GLU A 198 35.09 11.85 4.03
CA GLU A 198 35.99 11.39 2.98
C GLU A 198 37.39 11.76 3.42
N ALA A 199 38.31 10.82 3.50
CA ALA A 199 39.74 11.08 3.65
C ALA A 199 40.10 12.10 2.56
N GLY A 200 40.56 13.27 2.96
CA GLY A 200 40.65 14.48 2.20
C GLY A 200 40.89 14.30 0.71
N SER A 201 40.04 14.88 -0.10
CA SER A 201 40.29 15.03 -1.52
C SER A 201 41.54 15.88 -1.67
N SER A 202 42.70 15.25 -1.92
CA SER A 202 43.83 15.96 -2.52
C SER A 202 43.36 16.35 -3.91
N ALA A 203 42.94 17.60 -4.06
CA ALA A 203 42.84 18.26 -5.35
C ALA A 203 44.26 18.34 -5.93
N ASP A 204 44.63 17.29 -6.68
CA ASP A 204 45.70 17.33 -7.71
C ASP A 204 45.84 15.91 -8.30
N ALA A 205 45.05 15.60 -9.31
CA ALA A 205 45.40 14.60 -10.30
C ALA A 205 44.64 14.88 -11.60
N GLY A 206 45.40 15.27 -12.61
CA GLY A 206 44.90 15.51 -13.95
C GLY A 206 44.36 14.26 -14.67
N PRO A 207 43.82 14.43 -15.88
CA PRO A 207 43.05 13.38 -16.55
C PRO A 207 43.99 12.39 -17.26
N ALA A 208 44.03 11.14 -16.80
CA ALA A 208 44.41 10.00 -17.65
C ALA A 208 44.15 8.65 -16.96
N ALA A 209 43.62 7.75 -17.78
CA ALA A 209 43.77 6.31 -17.75
C ALA A 209 42.58 5.48 -17.24
N GLU A 210 41.92 4.91 -18.19
CA GLU A 210 41.11 3.68 -18.14
C GLU A 210 41.89 2.48 -17.58
N ALA A 211 41.12 1.54 -17.03
CA ALA A 211 41.46 0.15 -16.76
C ALA A 211 42.24 -0.16 -15.46
N GLY A 212 41.61 -0.94 -14.61
CA GLY A 212 42.25 -1.66 -13.53
C GLY A 212 41.31 -2.05 -12.42
N ALA A 213 40.71 -3.25 -12.56
CA ALA A 213 40.09 -3.91 -11.40
C ALA A 213 41.18 -4.17 -10.36
N GLY A 214 41.13 -3.44 -9.23
CA GLY A 214 41.97 -3.59 -8.06
C GLY A 214 41.13 -3.89 -6.84
N ALA A 215 41.16 -5.16 -6.41
CA ALA A 215 40.70 -5.62 -5.13
C ALA A 215 41.54 -4.95 -4.04
N ASP A 216 40.87 -4.41 -3.04
CA ASP A 216 41.17 -4.39 -1.61
C ASP A 216 40.46 -3.24 -0.91
N ALA A 217 39.12 -3.28 -0.90
CA ALA A 217 38.37 -2.74 0.22
C ALA A 217 37.94 -3.95 1.05
N GLY A 218 38.38 -4.03 2.30
CA GLY A 218 37.99 -5.09 3.22
C GLY A 218 36.47 -5.27 3.23
N PRO A 219 35.94 -6.41 3.72
CA PRO A 219 34.56 -6.78 3.60
C PRO A 219 33.63 -5.87 4.42
N GLY A 220 33.52 -4.63 4.04
CA GLY A 220 32.50 -3.70 4.50
C GLY A 220 31.19 -4.04 3.78
N VAL A 221 30.19 -4.38 4.53
CA VAL A 221 28.86 -4.81 4.11
C VAL A 221 28.11 -3.76 3.30
N GLY A 222 28.68 -2.58 3.10
CA GLY A 222 28.20 -1.52 2.21
C GLY A 222 27.80 -2.04 0.84
N GLY A 223 28.60 -2.89 0.21
CA GLY A 223 28.43 -3.31 -1.18
C GLY A 223 27.11 -4.05 -1.51
N ALA A 224 26.46 -4.71 -0.57
CA ALA A 224 25.18 -5.42 -0.82
C ALA A 224 23.97 -4.49 -0.80
N VAL A 225 24.07 -3.33 -0.13
CA VAL A 225 22.98 -2.36 0.07
C VAL A 225 23.41 -0.94 -0.32
N ASP A 226 24.71 -0.71 -0.64
CA ASP A 226 25.24 0.56 -1.15
C ASP A 226 24.76 0.80 -2.59
N GLY A 227 24.51 2.06 -2.90
CA GLY A 227 24.12 2.52 -4.23
C GLY A 227 22.61 2.75 -4.39
N GLY A 228 21.87 2.98 -3.31
CA GLY A 228 20.45 3.32 -3.34
C GLY A 228 19.63 2.63 -2.27
N ALA A 229 18.30 2.77 -2.33
CA ALA A 229 17.40 2.05 -1.43
C ALA A 229 17.44 0.55 -1.70
N GLY A 230 17.74 -0.25 -0.65
CA GLY A 230 17.90 -1.70 -0.75
C GLY A 230 17.32 -2.47 0.42
N ILE A 231 17.05 -3.78 0.20
CA ILE A 231 16.61 -4.72 1.22
C ILE A 231 17.42 -6.00 1.11
N ALA A 232 18.00 -6.44 2.21
CA ALA A 232 18.73 -7.71 2.30
C ALA A 232 18.16 -8.58 3.43
N PHE A 233 17.70 -9.78 3.08
CA PHE A 233 17.40 -10.84 4.05
C PHE A 233 18.68 -11.57 4.41
N VAL A 234 19.01 -11.64 5.68
CA VAL A 234 20.21 -12.32 6.17
C VAL A 234 19.87 -13.75 6.53
N LEU A 235 20.38 -14.70 5.77
CA LEU A 235 20.28 -16.13 6.06
C LEU A 235 21.37 -16.55 7.06
N ASP A 236 21.14 -16.21 8.32
CA ASP A 236 21.93 -16.66 9.45
C ASP A 236 21.09 -17.57 10.36
N PRO A 237 21.41 -18.88 10.47
CA PRO A 237 20.69 -19.78 11.36
C PRO A 237 20.79 -19.41 12.84
N ALA A 238 21.86 -18.72 13.25
CA ALA A 238 22.05 -18.26 14.62
C ALA A 238 21.12 -17.05 14.90
N ARG A 239 21.08 -16.08 13.98
CA ARG A 239 20.29 -14.85 14.14
C ARG A 239 19.73 -14.36 12.80
N PRO A 240 18.61 -14.89 12.34
CA PRO A 240 17.94 -14.37 11.15
C PRO A 240 17.70 -12.87 11.26
N ALA A 241 17.96 -12.15 10.17
CA ALA A 241 17.83 -10.70 10.16
C ALA A 241 17.38 -10.15 8.81
N VAL A 242 16.95 -8.88 8.81
CA VAL A 242 16.69 -8.08 7.62
C VAL A 242 17.40 -6.74 7.78
N ALA A 243 18.07 -6.29 6.74
CA ALA A 243 18.66 -4.95 6.69
C ALA A 243 18.03 -4.18 5.53
N MET A 244 17.73 -2.93 5.76
CA MET A 244 17.12 -2.04 4.79
C MET A 244 17.82 -0.69 4.80
N SER A 245 18.21 -0.18 3.64
CA SER A 245 18.83 1.14 3.49
C SER A 245 17.96 2.08 2.66
N GLN A 246 18.05 3.37 2.96
CA GLN A 246 17.47 4.46 2.18
C GLN A 246 18.27 5.73 2.44
N ARG A 247 19.15 6.11 1.53
CA ARG A 247 20.07 7.25 1.75
C ARG A 247 20.87 7.07 3.04
N ASP A 248 20.68 7.98 3.99
CA ASP A 248 21.29 8.01 5.31
C ASP A 248 20.50 7.24 6.38
N ARG A 249 19.28 6.79 6.08
CA ARG A 249 18.43 6.05 7.01
C ARG A 249 18.54 4.56 6.80
N TRP A 250 18.75 3.86 7.90
CA TRP A 250 18.84 2.42 7.92
C TRP A 250 17.85 1.83 8.90
N ARG A 251 17.35 0.64 8.57
CA ARG A 251 16.59 -0.21 9.47
C ARG A 251 17.19 -1.60 9.48
N TRP A 252 17.42 -2.11 10.68
CA TRP A 252 17.76 -3.51 10.91
C TRP A 252 16.66 -4.16 11.73
N GLU A 253 16.39 -5.42 11.43
CA GLU A 253 15.45 -6.25 12.14
C GLU A 253 16.12 -7.58 12.45
N TRP A 254 16.19 -7.99 13.72
CA TRP A 254 16.77 -9.24 14.14
C TRP A 254 15.75 -10.07 14.91
N MET A 255 15.64 -11.37 14.57
CA MET A 255 14.86 -12.32 15.35
C MET A 255 15.53 -12.58 16.68
N LEU A 256 14.81 -12.48 17.79
CA LEU A 256 15.31 -12.81 19.11
C LEU A 256 15.49 -14.32 19.24
N GLY A 257 16.54 -14.70 19.96
CA GLY A 257 16.79 -16.08 20.36
C GLY A 257 15.87 -16.53 21.50
N PRO A 258 15.74 -17.87 21.74
CA PRO A 258 15.06 -18.37 22.92
C PRO A 258 15.69 -17.85 24.20
N GLY A 259 14.89 -17.27 25.09
CA GLY A 259 15.34 -16.78 26.40
C GLY A 259 16.02 -15.40 26.39
N GLU A 260 16.16 -14.75 25.23
CA GLU A 260 16.67 -13.37 25.21
C GLU A 260 15.61 -12.41 25.79
N ASP A 261 16.05 -11.56 26.72
CA ASP A 261 15.20 -10.55 27.33
C ASP A 261 15.00 -9.36 26.35
N PRO A 262 13.76 -9.03 25.98
CA PRO A 262 13.46 -7.90 25.13
C PRO A 262 14.05 -6.56 25.59
N ARG A 263 14.14 -6.33 26.91
CA ARG A 263 14.71 -5.09 27.46
C ARG A 263 16.22 -5.05 27.27
N ALA A 264 16.92 -6.15 27.54
CA ALA A 264 18.36 -6.24 27.31
C ALA A 264 18.71 -6.07 25.83
N MET A 265 17.87 -6.60 24.94
CA MET A 265 18.08 -6.49 23.49
C MET A 265 17.90 -5.06 22.96
N THR A 266 17.19 -4.19 23.67
CA THR A 266 17.02 -2.77 23.27
C THR A 266 18.05 -1.84 23.91
N SER A 267 19.00 -2.35 24.71
CA SER A 267 20.08 -1.52 25.27
C SER A 267 21.02 -1.00 24.18
N ASP A 268 21.57 0.21 24.39
CA ASP A 268 22.44 0.87 23.41
C ASP A 268 23.68 0.00 23.08
N ASP A 269 24.28 -0.63 24.08
CA ASP A 269 25.44 -1.51 23.89
C ASP A 269 25.10 -2.72 23.01
N THR A 270 23.96 -3.40 23.26
CA THR A 270 23.53 -4.54 22.46
C THR A 270 23.22 -4.13 21.03
N VAL A 271 22.51 -3.02 20.85
CA VAL A 271 22.15 -2.47 19.53
C VAL A 271 23.41 -2.13 18.75
N ARG A 272 24.37 -1.42 19.36
CA ARG A 272 25.64 -1.05 18.72
C ARG A 272 26.46 -2.29 18.37
N ALA A 273 26.53 -3.29 19.26
CA ALA A 273 27.21 -4.55 18.98
C ALA A 273 26.60 -5.29 17.78
N LEU A 274 25.27 -5.35 17.66
CA LEU A 274 24.59 -5.97 16.51
C LEU A 274 24.82 -5.22 15.20
N ILE A 275 24.93 -3.90 15.24
CA ILE A 275 25.12 -3.07 14.05
C ILE A 275 26.60 -2.98 13.64
N SER A 276 27.55 -3.18 14.56
CA SER A 276 28.99 -2.99 14.32
C SER A 276 29.53 -3.76 13.11
N GLY A 277 28.93 -4.91 12.77
CA GLY A 277 29.23 -5.68 11.56
C GLY A 277 28.70 -5.05 10.25
N TRP A 278 27.90 -3.98 10.35
CA TRP A 278 27.27 -3.30 9.21
C TRP A 278 27.84 -1.91 8.98
N VAL A 279 27.96 -1.13 10.04
CA VAL A 279 28.35 0.27 10.02
C VAL A 279 29.26 0.54 11.22
N PRO A 280 30.34 1.34 11.06
CA PRO A 280 31.16 1.79 12.18
C PRO A 280 30.31 2.52 13.24
N PRO A 281 30.49 2.20 14.55
CA PRO A 281 29.65 2.74 15.61
C PRO A 281 29.66 4.26 15.76
N ASP A 282 30.75 4.91 15.38
CA ASP A 282 30.94 6.38 15.40
C ASP A 282 30.08 7.09 14.35
N ARG A 283 29.62 6.38 13.35
CA ARG A 283 28.74 6.91 12.29
C ARG A 283 27.26 6.71 12.57
N LEU A 284 26.92 6.07 13.68
CA LEU A 284 25.56 5.62 13.97
C LEU A 284 24.87 6.54 14.95
N GLU A 285 23.66 6.98 14.59
CA GLU A 285 22.70 7.66 15.48
C GLU A 285 21.41 6.87 15.53
N VAL A 286 21.19 6.13 16.64
CA VAL A 286 19.99 5.31 16.83
C VAL A 286 18.78 6.21 17.10
N GLU A 287 17.80 6.21 16.22
CA GLU A 287 16.55 6.95 16.38
C GLU A 287 15.52 6.15 17.19
N ARG A 288 15.58 4.83 17.06
CA ARG A 288 14.63 3.93 17.70
C ARG A 288 15.18 2.52 17.82
N ALA A 289 14.96 1.90 18.96
CA ALA A 289 15.07 0.46 19.16
C ALA A 289 13.78 -0.05 19.84
N GLY A 290 13.25 -1.18 19.39
CA GLY A 290 12.03 -1.74 19.98
C GLY A 290 11.82 -3.18 19.56
N VAL A 291 11.22 -3.97 20.46
CA VAL A 291 10.90 -5.38 20.21
C VAL A 291 9.43 -5.53 19.86
N PHE A 292 9.15 -6.22 18.77
CA PHE A 292 7.81 -6.43 18.21
C PHE A 292 7.49 -7.90 18.05
N THR A 293 6.27 -8.27 18.41
CA THR A 293 5.71 -9.58 18.13
C THR A 293 4.82 -9.50 16.91
N PHE A 294 5.04 -10.35 15.92
CA PHE A 294 4.27 -10.36 14.69
C PHE A 294 3.08 -11.30 14.77
N HIS A 295 2.03 -10.95 14.04
CA HIS A 295 0.79 -11.70 13.97
C HIS A 295 0.41 -11.98 12.52
N ALA A 296 -0.28 -13.09 12.32
CA ALA A 296 -0.99 -13.42 11.09
C ALA A 296 -2.46 -13.67 11.46
N ARG A 297 -3.26 -12.61 11.54
CA ARG A 297 -4.65 -12.66 12.01
C ARG A 297 -5.56 -11.95 11.01
N THR A 298 -6.78 -12.44 10.90
CA THR A 298 -7.81 -11.79 10.07
C THR A 298 -9.14 -11.81 10.83
N ALA A 299 -9.81 -10.66 10.90
CA ALA A 299 -11.10 -10.53 11.58
C ALA A 299 -12.13 -11.50 10.99
N GLY A 300 -12.93 -12.13 11.85
CA GLY A 300 -13.91 -13.14 11.43
C GLY A 300 -14.93 -12.62 10.42
N ARG A 301 -15.24 -11.33 10.52
CA ARG A 301 -16.02 -10.53 9.56
C ARG A 301 -15.50 -9.11 9.52
N TRP A 302 -15.66 -8.42 8.38
CA TRP A 302 -15.19 -7.04 8.22
C TRP A 302 -16.31 -6.01 8.32
N ARG A 303 -17.54 -6.48 8.46
CA ARG A 303 -18.73 -5.66 8.69
C ARG A 303 -19.60 -6.27 9.78
N SER A 304 -20.14 -5.41 10.66
CA SER A 304 -21.16 -5.75 11.65
C SER A 304 -22.17 -4.60 11.75
N GLY A 305 -23.31 -4.76 11.08
CA GLY A 305 -24.30 -3.68 10.98
C GLY A 305 -23.75 -2.45 10.26
N ARG A 306 -23.63 -1.33 10.99
CA ARG A 306 -23.10 -0.04 10.52
C ARG A 306 -21.60 0.15 10.78
N VAL A 307 -20.92 -0.87 11.27
CA VAL A 307 -19.50 -0.86 11.56
C VAL A 307 -18.73 -1.65 10.52
N LEU A 308 -17.65 -1.08 10.00
CA LEU A 308 -16.72 -1.72 9.07
C LEU A 308 -15.29 -1.66 9.65
N LEU A 309 -14.40 -2.54 9.17
CA LEU A 309 -13.00 -2.59 9.55
C LEU A 309 -12.12 -2.45 8.30
N ALA A 310 -10.98 -1.75 8.41
CA ALA A 310 -10.00 -1.62 7.34
C ALA A 310 -8.57 -1.63 7.90
N GLY A 311 -7.61 -2.07 7.08
CA GLY A 311 -6.21 -2.18 7.46
C GLY A 311 -5.99 -3.14 8.63
N ASP A 312 -5.07 -2.79 9.53
CA ASP A 312 -4.66 -3.66 10.64
C ASP A 312 -5.81 -3.99 11.63
N ALA A 313 -6.88 -3.19 11.66
CA ALA A 313 -8.09 -3.52 12.41
C ALA A 313 -8.83 -4.74 11.83
N ALA A 314 -8.76 -4.92 10.52
CA ALA A 314 -9.35 -6.06 9.81
C ALA A 314 -8.37 -7.24 9.66
N HIS A 315 -7.06 -6.97 9.51
CA HIS A 315 -6.03 -7.99 9.27
C HIS A 315 -4.63 -7.57 9.71
N ALA A 316 -3.99 -8.34 10.54
CA ALA A 316 -2.59 -8.20 10.91
C ALA A 316 -1.74 -9.17 10.09
N MET A 317 -0.71 -8.67 9.42
CA MET A 317 0.15 -9.45 8.54
C MET A 317 1.59 -9.46 9.05
N PRO A 318 2.32 -10.59 8.93
CA PRO A 318 3.75 -10.59 9.24
C PRO A 318 4.51 -9.72 8.20
N PRO A 319 5.58 -9.00 8.62
CA PRO A 319 6.20 -7.96 7.78
C PRO A 319 7.08 -8.51 6.66
N PHE A 320 7.33 -9.82 6.59
CA PHE A 320 8.33 -10.46 5.72
C PHE A 320 8.17 -10.22 4.21
N ALA A 321 7.02 -9.76 3.76
CA ALA A 321 6.79 -9.39 2.37
C ALA A 321 6.58 -7.87 2.18
N GLY A 322 6.58 -7.07 3.26
CA GLY A 322 6.35 -5.62 3.20
C GLY A 322 4.96 -5.20 2.70
N LEU A 323 3.95 -6.08 2.77
CA LEU A 323 2.65 -5.88 2.12
C LEU A 323 1.57 -5.27 3.02
N GLY A 324 1.75 -5.21 4.35
CA GLY A 324 0.68 -4.85 5.29
C GLY A 324 0.07 -3.47 5.00
N LEU A 325 0.90 -2.43 4.93
CA LEU A 325 0.45 -1.07 4.64
C LEU A 325 -0.23 -0.97 3.27
N GLY A 326 0.37 -1.58 2.24
CA GLY A 326 -0.22 -1.58 0.88
C GLY A 326 -1.59 -2.27 0.84
N MET A 327 -1.80 -3.34 1.62
CA MET A 327 -3.12 -3.97 1.76
C MET A 327 -4.13 -3.01 2.39
N GLY A 328 -3.75 -2.30 3.46
CA GLY A 328 -4.61 -1.31 4.10
C GLY A 328 -4.96 -0.13 3.19
N ILE A 329 -4.00 0.40 2.42
CA ILE A 329 -4.28 1.45 1.41
C ILE A 329 -5.31 0.96 0.39
N ARG A 330 -5.17 -0.28 -0.08
CA ARG A 330 -6.15 -0.86 -1.02
C ARG A 330 -7.51 -1.14 -0.39
N ASP A 331 -7.56 -1.40 0.92
CA ASP A 331 -8.83 -1.47 1.65
C ASP A 331 -9.53 -0.11 1.65
N ALA A 332 -8.79 0.97 1.96
CA ALA A 332 -9.32 2.33 1.92
C ALA A 332 -9.88 2.68 0.53
N VAL A 333 -9.15 2.37 -0.54
CA VAL A 333 -9.61 2.60 -1.93
C VAL A 333 -10.86 1.78 -2.25
N ALA A 334 -10.88 0.50 -1.89
CA ALA A 334 -12.03 -0.37 -2.17
C ALA A 334 -13.28 0.02 -1.37
N LEU A 335 -13.11 0.53 -0.15
CA LEU A 335 -14.21 0.90 0.74
C LEU A 335 -14.75 2.31 0.44
N ALA A 336 -13.85 3.28 0.14
CA ALA A 336 -14.21 4.68 0.00
C ALA A 336 -15.32 4.93 -1.03
N TRP A 337 -15.18 4.38 -2.25
CA TRP A 337 -16.17 4.62 -3.29
C TRP A 337 -17.53 3.99 -2.97
N ARG A 338 -17.53 2.82 -2.31
CA ARG A 338 -18.76 2.15 -1.88
C ARG A 338 -19.49 2.94 -0.82
N LEU A 339 -18.76 3.42 0.21
CA LEU A 339 -19.35 4.28 1.23
C LEU A 339 -19.86 5.59 0.65
N ALA A 340 -19.08 6.20 -0.24
CA ALA A 340 -19.51 7.44 -0.89
C ALA A 340 -20.78 7.23 -1.71
N ASP A 341 -20.86 6.17 -2.54
CA ASP A 341 -22.05 5.90 -3.35
C ASP A 341 -23.27 5.58 -2.45
N VAL A 342 -23.10 4.86 -1.35
CA VAL A 342 -24.18 4.61 -0.37
C VAL A 342 -24.64 5.91 0.31
N VAL A 343 -23.71 6.79 0.69
CA VAL A 343 -24.02 8.02 1.45
C VAL A 343 -24.57 9.13 0.54
N THR A 344 -23.98 9.33 -0.65
CA THR A 344 -24.28 10.49 -1.49
C THR A 344 -25.19 10.16 -2.67
N ALA A 345 -25.16 8.94 -3.18
CA ALA A 345 -25.98 8.52 -4.33
C ALA A 345 -27.14 7.61 -3.92
N GLY A 346 -27.30 7.27 -2.65
CA GLY A 346 -28.39 6.41 -2.16
C GLY A 346 -28.28 4.96 -2.63
N ALA A 347 -27.06 4.49 -2.96
CA ALA A 347 -26.84 3.11 -3.35
C ALA A 347 -27.20 2.13 -2.21
N ASP A 348 -27.64 0.93 -2.57
CA ASP A 348 -27.99 -0.09 -1.60
C ASP A 348 -26.82 -0.40 -0.66
N PRO A 349 -26.99 -0.34 0.68
CA PRO A 349 -25.97 -0.73 1.66
C PRO A 349 -25.38 -2.13 1.48
N LEU A 350 -26.04 -3.03 0.76
CA LEU A 350 -25.49 -4.34 0.35
C LEU A 350 -24.24 -4.20 -0.54
N LEU A 351 -24.04 -3.04 -1.19
CA LEU A 351 -22.81 -2.75 -1.94
C LEU A 351 -21.56 -2.88 -1.05
N LEU A 352 -21.67 -2.57 0.24
CA LEU A 352 -20.58 -2.66 1.21
C LEU A 352 -20.15 -4.11 1.49
N ASP A 353 -21.03 -5.10 1.30
CA ASP A 353 -20.67 -6.51 1.47
C ASP A 353 -19.70 -6.99 0.39
N GLY A 354 -19.67 -6.29 -0.76
CA GLY A 354 -18.68 -6.50 -1.82
C GLY A 354 -17.25 -6.21 -1.37
N TYR A 355 -17.06 -5.30 -0.42
CA TYR A 355 -15.74 -4.93 0.10
C TYR A 355 -15.01 -6.15 0.68
N GLU A 356 -15.60 -6.83 1.65
CA GLU A 356 -14.99 -8.01 2.27
C GLU A 356 -14.82 -9.15 1.27
N ARG A 357 -15.84 -9.43 0.44
CA ARG A 357 -15.79 -10.50 -0.57
C ARG A 357 -14.63 -10.34 -1.56
N GLU A 358 -14.27 -9.11 -1.90
CA GLU A 358 -13.17 -8.82 -2.82
C GLU A 358 -11.81 -8.78 -2.12
N ARG A 359 -11.74 -8.16 -0.93
CA ARG A 359 -10.48 -7.88 -0.25
C ARG A 359 -9.96 -9.03 0.59
N ARG A 360 -10.82 -9.76 1.30
CA ARG A 360 -10.41 -10.87 2.18
C ARG A 360 -9.57 -11.93 1.44
N PRO A 361 -9.97 -12.46 0.27
CA PRO A 361 -9.17 -13.48 -0.43
C PRO A 361 -7.80 -12.98 -0.86
N ASP A 362 -7.67 -11.69 -1.17
CA ASP A 362 -6.42 -11.06 -1.55
C ASP A 362 -5.48 -10.91 -0.34
N VAL A 363 -6.01 -10.42 0.78
CA VAL A 363 -5.30 -10.32 2.06
C VAL A 363 -4.81 -11.69 2.54
N GLU A 364 -5.66 -12.70 2.53
CA GLU A 364 -5.29 -14.06 2.94
C GLU A 364 -4.19 -14.67 2.04
N ARG A 365 -4.24 -14.39 0.74
CA ARG A 365 -3.18 -14.81 -0.20
C ARG A 365 -1.85 -14.13 0.14
N ALA A 366 -1.88 -12.82 0.39
CA ALA A 366 -0.70 -12.05 0.77
C ALA A 366 -0.14 -12.49 2.12
N THR A 367 -1.01 -12.75 3.11
CA THR A 367 -0.61 -13.27 4.43
C THR A 367 0.06 -14.64 4.30
N ARG A 368 -0.51 -15.55 3.49
CA ARG A 368 0.11 -16.86 3.22
C ARG A 368 1.48 -16.73 2.53
N LEU A 369 1.63 -15.78 1.60
CA LEU A 369 2.92 -15.50 0.95
C LEU A 369 3.94 -14.96 1.97
N ALA A 370 3.57 -13.96 2.76
CA ALA A 370 4.42 -13.40 3.80
C ALA A 370 4.84 -14.46 4.82
N ALA A 371 3.91 -15.34 5.24
CA ALA A 371 4.21 -16.45 6.14
C ALA A 371 5.19 -17.48 5.53
N ARG A 372 5.10 -17.75 4.22
CA ARG A 372 6.06 -18.65 3.52
C ARG A 372 7.46 -18.04 3.46
N ILE A 373 7.55 -16.76 3.08
CA ILE A 373 8.82 -16.02 3.06
C ILE A 373 9.42 -16.00 4.46
N GLY A 374 8.61 -15.67 5.48
CA GLY A 374 9.04 -15.65 6.88
C GLY A 374 9.60 -16.99 7.35
N ARG A 375 8.92 -18.11 7.07
CA ARG A 375 9.42 -19.45 7.44
C ARG A 375 10.77 -19.78 6.81
N LEU A 376 11.01 -19.32 5.58
CA LEU A 376 12.29 -19.51 4.92
C LEU A 376 13.37 -18.61 5.52
N ALA A 377 13.08 -17.34 5.72
CA ALA A 377 13.99 -16.35 6.29
C ALA A 377 14.36 -16.65 7.74
N GLN A 378 13.43 -17.21 8.53
CA GLN A 378 13.60 -17.52 9.95
C GLN A 378 14.16 -18.92 10.23
N THR A 379 14.65 -19.63 9.19
CA THR A 379 15.12 -21.02 9.40
C THR A 379 16.37 -21.06 10.26
N ARG A 380 16.26 -21.71 11.43
CA ARG A 380 17.37 -21.95 12.37
C ARG A 380 18.02 -23.32 12.18
N LYS A 381 17.50 -24.16 11.26
CA LYS A 381 18.05 -25.48 10.98
C LYS A 381 19.27 -25.36 10.08
N PRO A 382 20.49 -25.73 10.57
CA PRO A 382 21.72 -25.54 9.78
C PRO A 382 21.71 -26.25 8.43
N PHE A 383 21.13 -27.44 8.37
CA PHE A 383 21.03 -28.23 7.13
C PHE A 383 20.14 -27.51 6.08
N THR A 384 18.95 -27.07 6.51
CA THR A 384 18.03 -26.33 5.62
C THR A 384 18.68 -25.04 5.13
N SER A 385 19.36 -24.30 6.00
CA SER A 385 20.06 -23.07 5.64
C SER A 385 21.17 -23.35 4.61
N ARG A 386 21.97 -24.40 4.80
CA ARG A 386 23.00 -24.80 3.82
C ARG A 386 22.41 -25.13 2.45
N LEU A 387 21.31 -25.90 2.43
CA LEU A 387 20.62 -26.26 1.19
C LEU A 387 20.08 -25.02 0.46
N VAL A 388 19.40 -24.12 1.19
CA VAL A 388 18.86 -22.86 0.62
C VAL A 388 19.99 -21.98 0.10
N ARG A 389 21.09 -21.83 0.86
CA ARG A 389 22.28 -21.07 0.41
C ARG A 389 22.90 -21.66 -0.86
N GLY A 390 23.02 -22.99 -0.93
CA GLY A 390 23.51 -23.69 -2.13
C GLY A 390 22.61 -23.44 -3.34
N MET A 391 21.30 -23.55 -3.16
CA MET A 391 20.31 -23.28 -4.20
C MET A 391 20.37 -21.81 -4.67
N LEU A 392 20.43 -20.85 -3.75
CA LEU A 392 20.51 -19.43 -4.10
C LEU A 392 21.79 -19.10 -4.88
N ARG A 393 22.93 -19.67 -4.46
CA ARG A 393 24.21 -19.53 -5.20
C ARG A 393 24.13 -20.14 -6.61
N ALA A 394 23.54 -21.32 -6.75
CA ALA A 394 23.34 -21.95 -8.04
C ALA A 394 22.44 -21.09 -8.95
N VAL A 395 21.37 -20.52 -8.42
CA VAL A 395 20.50 -19.58 -9.15
C VAL A 395 21.26 -18.31 -9.52
N ALA A 396 22.03 -17.75 -8.59
CA ALA A 396 22.82 -16.54 -8.82
C ALA A 396 23.94 -16.74 -9.86
N ALA A 397 24.41 -17.96 -10.02
CA ALA A 397 25.40 -18.30 -11.06
C ALA A 397 24.82 -18.30 -12.50
N LEU A 398 23.48 -18.29 -12.64
CA LEU A 398 22.86 -18.17 -13.95
C LEU A 398 23.08 -16.75 -14.51
N PRO A 399 23.55 -16.61 -15.76
CA PRO A 399 23.84 -15.33 -16.37
C PRO A 399 22.62 -14.38 -16.31
N ARG A 400 22.83 -13.17 -15.84
CA ARG A 400 21.81 -12.10 -15.78
C ARG A 400 20.54 -12.45 -15.01
N ILE A 401 20.54 -13.46 -14.13
CA ILE A 401 19.31 -13.88 -13.42
C ILE A 401 18.75 -12.75 -12.56
N GLY A 402 19.60 -12.00 -11.86
CA GLY A 402 19.19 -10.90 -10.99
C GLY A 402 18.49 -9.78 -11.76
N THR A 403 19.04 -9.37 -12.89
CA THR A 403 18.43 -8.36 -13.78
C THR A 403 17.17 -8.88 -14.45
N THR A 404 17.18 -10.16 -14.90
CA THR A 404 16.02 -10.77 -15.56
C THR A 404 14.82 -10.91 -14.63
N LEU A 405 15.03 -11.28 -13.36
CA LEU A 405 13.96 -11.38 -12.36
C LEU A 405 13.40 -10.00 -12.01
N GLY A 406 14.26 -9.01 -11.84
CA GLY A 406 13.85 -7.66 -11.48
C GLY A 406 13.25 -6.83 -12.62
N ALA A 407 13.50 -7.22 -13.88
CA ALA A 407 12.93 -6.57 -15.06
C ALA A 407 11.49 -7.01 -15.37
N LYS A 408 10.99 -8.07 -14.72
CA LYS A 408 9.63 -8.56 -14.96
C LYS A 408 8.67 -7.94 -13.97
N PRO A 409 7.64 -7.21 -14.43
CA PRO A 409 6.61 -6.70 -13.56
C PRO A 409 5.82 -7.86 -12.93
N LEU A 410 5.39 -7.69 -11.70
CA LEU A 410 4.48 -8.63 -11.07
C LEU A 410 3.20 -8.73 -11.89
N PRO A 411 2.60 -9.94 -11.99
CA PRO A 411 1.36 -10.11 -12.75
C PRO A 411 0.25 -9.22 -12.18
N ALA A 412 -0.50 -8.58 -13.10
CA ALA A 412 -1.65 -7.77 -12.74
C ALA A 412 -2.67 -8.59 -11.93
N ARG A 413 -3.18 -8.01 -10.88
CA ARG A 413 -4.19 -8.64 -10.03
C ARG A 413 -5.52 -8.77 -10.74
N ARG A 414 -6.33 -9.69 -10.23
CA ARG A 414 -7.72 -9.86 -10.65
C ARG A 414 -8.57 -10.08 -9.40
N LEU A 415 -9.77 -9.54 -9.41
CA LEU A 415 -10.77 -9.89 -8.42
C LEU A 415 -11.12 -11.38 -8.51
N PRO A 416 -11.52 -12.01 -7.39
CA PRO A 416 -12.09 -13.36 -7.41
C PRO A 416 -13.27 -13.42 -8.39
N ARG A 417 -13.41 -14.51 -9.14
CA ARG A 417 -14.51 -14.67 -10.10
C ARG A 417 -15.90 -14.51 -9.46
N THR A 418 -16.03 -14.91 -8.20
CA THR A 418 -17.26 -14.77 -7.42
C THR A 418 -17.61 -13.33 -7.05
N ALA A 419 -16.64 -12.41 -7.14
CA ALA A 419 -16.79 -11.01 -6.80
C ALA A 419 -16.68 -10.07 -8.02
N ALA A 420 -16.18 -10.57 -9.16
CA ALA A 420 -15.88 -9.75 -10.33
C ALA A 420 -17.12 -9.30 -11.10
N GLY A 421 -18.27 -9.95 -10.92
CA GLY A 421 -19.48 -9.71 -11.71
C GLY A 421 -19.52 -10.49 -13.03
N PRO A 422 -20.68 -10.50 -13.70
CA PRO A 422 -20.93 -11.37 -14.87
C PRO A 422 -20.46 -10.80 -16.20
N LEU A 423 -20.07 -9.51 -16.26
CA LEU A 423 -19.74 -8.85 -17.53
C LEU A 423 -18.37 -9.29 -18.06
N PRO A 424 -18.17 -9.34 -19.40
CA PRO A 424 -16.87 -9.62 -19.98
C PRO A 424 -15.79 -8.66 -19.44
N GLY A 425 -14.61 -9.18 -19.12
CA GLY A 425 -13.49 -8.40 -18.60
C GLY A 425 -13.61 -7.93 -17.15
N ALA A 426 -14.75 -8.14 -16.48
CA ALA A 426 -14.96 -7.75 -15.10
C ALA A 426 -13.85 -8.29 -14.17
N GLY A 427 -13.49 -7.49 -13.17
CA GLY A 427 -12.47 -7.84 -12.17
C GLY A 427 -11.02 -7.77 -12.67
N ARG A 428 -10.76 -7.35 -13.90
CA ARG A 428 -9.39 -7.03 -14.37
C ARG A 428 -9.02 -5.61 -13.93
N VAL A 429 -7.75 -5.39 -13.65
CA VAL A 429 -7.23 -4.03 -13.38
C VAL A 429 -7.06 -3.28 -14.69
N LEU A 430 -7.50 -2.02 -14.72
CA LEU A 430 -7.28 -1.11 -15.85
C LEU A 430 -5.78 -0.80 -16.00
N PRO A 431 -5.20 -0.87 -17.20
CA PRO A 431 -3.89 -0.31 -17.48
C PRO A 431 -3.83 1.19 -17.16
N ASN A 432 -2.62 1.72 -16.95
CA ASN A 432 -2.42 3.16 -16.72
C ASN A 432 -1.46 3.75 -17.79
N PRO A 433 -1.87 3.81 -19.07
CA PRO A 433 -1.03 4.37 -20.13
C PRO A 433 -0.82 5.87 -19.96
N ARG A 434 0.16 6.39 -20.67
CA ARG A 434 0.20 7.81 -21.01
C ARG A 434 -0.85 8.08 -22.04
N VAL A 435 -1.59 9.16 -21.83
CA VAL A 435 -2.64 9.59 -22.74
C VAL A 435 -2.51 11.09 -23.01
N SER A 436 -2.93 11.52 -24.20
CA SER A 436 -3.18 12.92 -24.51
C SER A 436 -4.68 13.15 -24.51
N VAL A 437 -5.15 14.15 -23.77
CA VAL A 437 -6.55 14.54 -23.70
C VAL A 437 -6.74 15.82 -24.52
N GLY A 438 -7.58 15.78 -25.56
CA GLY A 438 -7.84 16.92 -26.43
C GLY A 438 -6.61 17.48 -27.13
N GLY A 439 -5.59 16.66 -27.40
CA GLY A 439 -4.31 17.10 -27.96
C GLY A 439 -3.36 17.79 -26.97
N GLY A 440 -3.69 17.79 -25.67
CA GLY A 440 -2.85 18.35 -24.61
C GLY A 440 -1.60 17.50 -24.32
N PRO A 441 -0.75 17.91 -23.35
CA PRO A 441 0.45 17.19 -22.98
C PRO A 441 0.15 15.78 -22.44
N PRO A 442 1.11 14.85 -22.56
CA PRO A 442 0.97 13.50 -22.02
C PRO A 442 0.79 13.49 -20.50
N VAL A 443 -0.28 12.83 -20.04
CA VAL A 443 -0.57 12.57 -18.62
C VAL A 443 -0.87 11.08 -18.41
N ARG A 444 -0.85 10.59 -17.18
CA ARG A 444 -1.30 9.23 -16.89
C ARG A 444 -2.83 9.17 -16.89
N LEU A 445 -3.39 8.08 -17.41
CA LEU A 445 -4.84 7.88 -17.46
C LEU A 445 -5.49 8.02 -16.08
N ASP A 446 -4.82 7.57 -15.03
CA ASP A 446 -5.30 7.68 -13.66
C ASP A 446 -5.46 9.14 -13.18
N GLU A 447 -4.65 10.06 -13.67
CA GLU A 447 -4.77 11.50 -13.37
C GLU A 447 -6.04 12.09 -14.00
N VAL A 448 -6.42 11.58 -15.19
CA VAL A 448 -7.65 11.99 -15.88
C VAL A 448 -8.90 11.45 -15.17
N ILE A 449 -8.87 10.18 -14.79
CA ILE A 449 -10.03 9.50 -14.17
C ILE A 449 -10.19 9.94 -12.70
N GLY A 450 -9.11 10.16 -11.97
CA GLY A 450 -9.18 10.36 -10.52
C GLY A 450 -9.83 9.15 -9.82
N TYR A 451 -10.48 9.34 -8.68
CA TYR A 451 -11.23 8.30 -7.97
C TYR A 451 -12.72 8.33 -8.31
N ARG A 452 -13.03 8.37 -9.62
CA ARG A 452 -14.39 8.41 -10.15
C ARG A 452 -14.68 7.16 -10.98
N TRP A 453 -15.94 6.89 -11.18
CA TRP A 453 -16.35 5.98 -12.25
C TRP A 453 -15.89 6.52 -13.60
N ALA A 454 -15.55 5.66 -14.54
CA ALA A 454 -15.22 6.07 -15.90
C ALA A 454 -15.83 5.12 -16.92
N CYS A 455 -16.21 5.70 -18.06
CA CYS A 455 -16.69 4.95 -19.22
C CYS A 455 -15.81 5.30 -20.41
N ILE A 456 -15.14 4.29 -20.97
CA ILE A 456 -14.19 4.43 -22.07
C ILE A 456 -14.83 3.84 -23.33
N GLY A 457 -15.25 4.69 -24.25
CA GLY A 457 -15.74 4.30 -25.59
C GLY A 457 -14.58 4.05 -26.54
N HIS A 458 -14.56 2.91 -27.21
CA HIS A 458 -13.58 2.55 -28.23
C HIS A 458 -14.17 2.82 -29.62
N ALA A 459 -13.71 3.88 -30.29
CA ALA A 459 -14.27 4.39 -31.57
C ALA A 459 -15.80 4.58 -31.50
N CYS A 460 -16.34 4.95 -30.34
CA CYS A 460 -17.76 5.23 -30.13
C CYS A 460 -17.99 6.20 -28.97
N ASP A 461 -19.18 6.80 -28.91
CA ASP A 461 -19.59 7.54 -27.70
C ASP A 461 -19.70 6.58 -26.50
N PRO A 462 -19.05 6.87 -25.37
CA PRO A 462 -19.11 6.02 -24.18
C PRO A 462 -20.52 5.86 -23.60
N ARG A 463 -21.48 6.72 -23.97
CA ARG A 463 -22.90 6.59 -23.58
C ARG A 463 -23.65 5.53 -24.39
N SER A 464 -23.10 5.12 -25.54
CA SER A 464 -23.84 4.28 -26.51
C SER A 464 -24.06 2.84 -26.05
N GLY A 465 -23.33 2.36 -25.05
CA GLY A 465 -23.42 0.98 -24.55
C GLY A 465 -23.86 0.86 -23.11
N ALA A 466 -23.89 1.94 -22.38
CA ALA A 466 -24.25 1.95 -20.97
C ALA A 466 -25.74 2.33 -20.83
N GLY A 467 -26.51 1.55 -20.06
CA GLY A 467 -27.74 2.04 -19.48
C GLY A 467 -27.49 3.29 -18.63
N ASP A 468 -28.10 3.41 -17.45
CA ASP A 468 -27.83 4.53 -16.56
C ASP A 468 -26.35 4.54 -16.14
N LEU A 469 -25.60 5.59 -16.55
CA LEU A 469 -24.21 5.76 -16.17
C LEU A 469 -24.12 6.14 -14.70
N PRO A 470 -23.10 5.67 -13.97
CA PRO A 470 -22.88 6.12 -12.60
C PRO A 470 -22.79 7.66 -12.53
N PRO A 471 -23.43 8.31 -11.56
CA PRO A 471 -23.38 9.76 -11.43
C PRO A 471 -21.94 10.28 -11.37
N GLY A 472 -21.65 11.35 -12.14
CA GLY A 472 -20.32 11.97 -12.19
C GLY A 472 -19.23 11.12 -12.84
N ALA A 473 -19.58 10.09 -13.60
CA ALA A 473 -18.62 9.28 -14.35
C ALA A 473 -17.86 10.12 -15.37
N VAL A 474 -16.56 9.87 -15.48
CA VAL A 474 -15.70 10.45 -16.53
C VAL A 474 -15.96 9.72 -17.83
N LEU A 475 -16.30 10.47 -18.88
CA LEU A 475 -16.57 9.92 -20.20
C LEU A 475 -15.35 10.15 -21.09
N LEU A 476 -14.72 9.07 -21.54
CA LEU A 476 -13.51 9.07 -22.37
C LEU A 476 -13.82 8.42 -23.72
N ALA A 477 -13.43 9.07 -24.81
CA ALA A 477 -13.56 8.54 -26.16
C ALA A 477 -12.16 8.29 -26.74
N VAL A 478 -11.82 7.03 -26.95
CA VAL A 478 -10.56 6.60 -27.57
C VAL A 478 -10.83 6.31 -29.05
N ASP A 479 -9.96 6.78 -29.93
CA ASP A 479 -10.07 6.63 -31.38
C ASP A 479 -11.36 7.24 -31.97
N LEU A 480 -11.88 8.30 -31.34
CA LEU A 480 -13.01 9.08 -31.82
C LEU A 480 -12.61 10.58 -31.87
N PRO A 481 -12.30 11.12 -33.03
CA PRO A 481 -11.73 12.48 -33.16
C PRO A 481 -12.68 13.61 -32.71
N ASP A 482 -13.95 13.44 -32.88
CA ASP A 482 -14.98 14.45 -32.53
C ASP A 482 -16.07 13.83 -31.65
N PRO A 483 -15.79 13.63 -30.36
CA PRO A 483 -16.75 13.04 -29.45
C PRO A 483 -17.86 14.03 -29.09
N ALA A 484 -19.03 13.52 -28.73
CA ALA A 484 -20.15 14.34 -28.29
C ALA A 484 -19.80 15.20 -27.06
N PRO A 485 -20.47 16.35 -26.85
CA PRO A 485 -20.21 17.26 -25.74
C PRO A 485 -20.18 16.54 -24.36
N GLY A 486 -19.19 16.89 -23.56
CA GLY A 486 -18.95 16.26 -22.23
C GLY A 486 -18.18 14.95 -22.26
N CYS A 487 -17.78 14.44 -23.42
CA CYS A 487 -16.80 13.37 -23.56
C CYS A 487 -15.41 13.95 -23.83
N LEU A 488 -14.40 13.41 -23.19
CA LEU A 488 -13.02 13.80 -23.38
C LEU A 488 -12.41 12.95 -24.51
N PRO A 489 -11.92 13.54 -25.61
CA PRO A 489 -11.16 12.81 -26.62
C PRO A 489 -9.81 12.40 -26.04
N VAL A 490 -9.48 11.13 -26.17
CA VAL A 490 -8.26 10.54 -25.59
C VAL A 490 -7.48 9.81 -26.68
N THR A 491 -6.20 10.16 -26.79
CA THR A 491 -5.22 9.39 -27.58
C THR A 491 -4.38 8.55 -26.64
N ASP A 492 -4.40 7.23 -26.81
CA ASP A 492 -3.56 6.29 -26.05
C ASP A 492 -2.15 6.25 -26.66
N LEU A 493 -1.18 6.82 -25.95
CA LEU A 493 0.20 6.93 -26.43
C LEU A 493 1.02 5.64 -26.23
N ASP A 494 0.57 4.75 -25.37
CA ASP A 494 1.26 3.49 -25.04
C ASP A 494 0.55 2.26 -25.66
N GLY A 495 -0.60 2.42 -26.32
CA GLY A 495 -1.35 1.35 -26.98
C GLY A 495 -1.95 0.30 -26.01
N LEU A 496 -2.21 0.68 -24.76
CA LEU A 496 -2.68 -0.22 -23.71
C LEU A 496 -4.20 -0.23 -23.50
N LEU A 497 -4.93 0.73 -24.08
CA LEU A 497 -6.40 0.83 -24.02
C LEU A 497 -7.09 0.10 -25.18
N ALA A 498 -6.45 -0.90 -25.76
CA ALA A 498 -7.02 -1.64 -26.87
C ALA A 498 -8.39 -2.23 -26.49
N GLY A 499 -9.43 -1.84 -27.24
CA GLY A 499 -10.81 -2.34 -27.16
C GLY A 499 -11.37 -2.65 -28.53
N ARG A 500 -12.48 -3.38 -28.59
CA ARG A 500 -13.17 -3.61 -29.85
C ARG A 500 -13.88 -2.31 -30.26
N PRO A 501 -13.74 -1.84 -31.51
CA PRO A 501 -14.53 -0.72 -32.00
C PRO A 501 -16.02 -0.88 -31.69
N GLY A 502 -16.65 0.16 -31.17
CA GLY A 502 -18.04 0.13 -30.74
C GLY A 502 -18.27 -0.50 -29.36
N SER A 503 -17.25 -0.85 -28.60
CA SER A 503 -17.41 -1.31 -27.21
C SER A 503 -17.17 -0.19 -26.19
N VAL A 504 -17.78 -0.32 -25.02
CA VAL A 504 -17.59 0.59 -23.88
C VAL A 504 -17.04 -0.17 -22.69
N THR A 505 -15.88 0.25 -22.19
CA THR A 505 -15.29 -0.29 -20.96
C THR A 505 -15.74 0.55 -19.78
N VAL A 506 -16.42 -0.06 -18.82
CA VAL A 506 -16.86 0.59 -17.57
C VAL A 506 -15.84 0.28 -16.47
N VAL A 507 -15.33 1.34 -15.86
CA VAL A 507 -14.24 1.30 -14.88
C VAL A 507 -14.72 1.82 -13.53
N ARG A 508 -14.48 1.05 -12.48
CA ARG A 508 -14.78 1.42 -11.08
C ARG A 508 -13.75 2.43 -10.54
N PRO A 509 -14.10 3.22 -9.51
CA PRO A 509 -13.16 4.16 -8.89
C PRO A 509 -11.87 3.52 -8.37
N ASP A 510 -11.90 2.23 -8.01
CA ASP A 510 -10.74 1.45 -7.54
C ASP A 510 -9.94 0.79 -8.67
N ARG A 511 -10.12 1.24 -9.91
CA ARG A 511 -9.40 0.80 -11.12
C ARG A 511 -9.71 -0.63 -11.60
N PHE A 512 -10.65 -1.32 -11.00
CA PHE A 512 -11.12 -2.57 -11.58
C PHE A 512 -12.16 -2.31 -12.66
N LEU A 513 -12.11 -3.11 -13.71
CA LEU A 513 -13.17 -3.11 -14.71
C LEU A 513 -14.46 -3.65 -14.09
N HIS A 514 -15.52 -2.86 -14.17
CA HIS A 514 -16.87 -3.36 -13.92
C HIS A 514 -17.29 -4.32 -15.02
N GLY A 515 -16.92 -4.01 -16.27
CA GLY A 515 -17.09 -4.87 -17.42
C GLY A 515 -16.94 -4.12 -18.75
N VAL A 516 -17.10 -4.87 -19.83
CA VAL A 516 -17.10 -4.37 -21.20
C VAL A 516 -18.48 -4.62 -21.81
N LEU A 517 -19.11 -3.54 -22.29
CA LEU A 517 -20.42 -3.55 -22.97
C LEU A 517 -20.20 -3.44 -24.47
N ALA A 518 -20.92 -4.25 -25.28
CA ALA A 518 -20.89 -4.12 -26.72
C ALA A 518 -21.89 -3.05 -27.19
N HIS A 519 -21.53 -2.29 -28.21
CA HIS A 519 -22.46 -1.37 -28.87
C HIS A 519 -23.63 -2.18 -29.48
N ARG A 520 -24.88 -1.78 -29.23
CA ARG A 520 -26.12 -2.55 -29.49
C ARG A 520 -26.17 -3.87 -28.75
N GLY A 521 -26.01 -3.79 -27.40
CA GLY A 521 -26.17 -4.96 -26.55
C GLY A 521 -27.61 -5.39 -26.48
N ARG A 522 -27.93 -6.50 -27.12
CA ARG A 522 -28.75 -7.47 -26.43
C ARG A 522 -27.92 -7.92 -25.22
N LEU A 523 -28.11 -7.25 -24.08
CA LEU A 523 -27.92 -7.94 -22.82
C LEU A 523 -28.68 -9.24 -22.96
N ALA A 524 -27.99 -10.37 -22.92
CA ALA A 524 -28.64 -11.65 -22.81
C ALA A 524 -29.67 -11.49 -21.69
N ARG A 525 -30.96 -11.67 -22.01
CA ARG A 525 -32.05 -11.58 -21.03
C ARG A 525 -31.71 -12.55 -19.92
N GLY A 526 -31.31 -12.06 -18.77
CA GLY A 526 -30.97 -12.89 -17.61
C GLY A 526 -29.99 -12.30 -16.62
N ALA A 527 -29.29 -11.19 -16.92
CA ALA A 527 -28.36 -10.56 -16.00
C ALA A 527 -28.63 -9.06 -15.89
N ALA A 528 -29.84 -8.72 -15.40
CA ALA A 528 -30.14 -7.36 -14.94
C ALA A 528 -29.52 -7.14 -13.55
N GLY A 529 -28.19 -7.13 -13.47
CA GLY A 529 -27.48 -6.43 -12.41
C GLY A 529 -27.52 -4.96 -12.81
N ARG A 530 -28.49 -4.20 -12.28
CA ARG A 530 -28.51 -2.74 -12.37
C ARG A 530 -27.17 -2.22 -11.89
N LEU A 531 -26.54 -1.32 -12.67
CA LEU A 531 -25.52 -0.45 -12.13
C LEU A 531 -26.14 0.22 -10.89
N PRO A 532 -25.42 0.36 -9.76
CA PRO A 532 -25.94 1.13 -8.64
C PRO A 532 -26.32 2.52 -9.13
N ALA A 533 -27.58 2.86 -8.97
CA ALA A 533 -28.13 4.18 -9.26
C ALA A 533 -27.45 5.23 -8.40
#